data_c2ce0f9744763ea14bc900031b8ba68b
#
_entry.id   c2ce0f9744763ea14bc900031b8ba68b
#
_cell.length_a   1.000
_cell.length_b   1.000
_cell.length_c   1.000
_cell.angle_alpha   90.00
_cell.angle_beta   90.00
_cell.angle_gamma   90.00
#
_symmetry.space_group_name_H-M   'P 1'
#
loop_
_entity.id
_entity.type
_entity.pdbx_description
1 polymer ?
#
loop_
_entity_poly.entity_id
_entity_poly.type
_entity_poly.pdbx_seq_one_letter_code
_entity_poly.pdbx_strand_id
1 'polypeptide(L)'
;MTTQSMWLNGELVDDVSPAVFANDHGFLLGDGVFDTLAIRNGTPTFLDRHLRRLRAGVDRLLIANTPTDEELTSALFQLIEANSIDAARVRITITPGPGPSPRDRGTQPLTVIATSPLDKAAPSVSLCTVQWTRNERSPLAGIKSTSWGENASILRYAATNGFDNAILCDNSGRLSECTTSNLYLVIDERIVTPSLDSGCLPGIIREVLIDEQFVSEQDLMPSDLALATEIFISSSITGVVPVHCVDERSYATHGHRTAAAIDVIKRLSSL
;
A
#
# COMPACT_ATOMS: atom_id res chain seq x y z
N MET A 1 -25.73 5.89 -15.05
CA MET A 1 -24.57 5.51 -14.19
C MET A 1 -25.19 5.22 -12.83
N THR A 2 -25.08 4.01 -12.32
CA THR A 2 -25.50 3.70 -10.95
C THR A 2 -24.53 4.43 -10.01
N THR A 3 -25.08 5.34 -9.19
CA THR A 3 -24.33 6.03 -8.14
C THR A 3 -23.81 4.96 -7.18
N GLN A 4 -22.50 4.94 -6.96
CA GLN A 4 -21.88 4.03 -6.02
C GLN A 4 -21.84 4.72 -4.65
N SER A 5 -22.32 4.07 -3.59
CA SER A 5 -22.24 4.64 -2.23
C SER A 5 -20.82 4.60 -1.70
N MET A 6 -20.48 5.57 -0.85
CA MET A 6 -19.29 5.53 0.03
C MET A 6 -19.74 5.68 1.48
N TRP A 7 -18.89 5.32 2.41
CA TRP A 7 -19.13 5.56 3.82
C TRP A 7 -18.35 6.79 4.30
N LEU A 8 -19.02 7.72 4.94
CA LEU A 8 -18.48 9.00 5.40
C LEU A 8 -18.92 9.25 6.84
N ASN A 9 -18.00 9.24 7.80
CA ASN A 9 -18.23 9.61 9.20
C ASN A 9 -19.49 8.99 9.85
N GLY A 10 -19.80 7.73 9.59
CA GLY A 10 -20.93 7.03 10.19
C GLY A 10 -22.11 6.76 9.24
N GLU A 11 -22.12 7.34 8.05
CA GLU A 11 -23.27 7.28 7.13
C GLU A 11 -22.85 6.80 5.74
N LEU A 12 -23.76 6.08 5.07
CA LEU A 12 -23.64 5.81 3.63
C LEU A 12 -24.12 7.04 2.86
N VAL A 13 -23.29 7.56 1.97
CA VAL A 13 -23.57 8.71 1.11
C VAL A 13 -23.30 8.36 -0.36
N ASP A 14 -23.94 9.09 -1.26
CA ASP A 14 -23.65 8.96 -2.70
C ASP A 14 -22.26 9.51 -3.01
N ASP A 15 -21.54 8.87 -3.92
CA ASP A 15 -20.17 9.23 -4.31
C ASP A 15 -20.05 10.64 -4.96
N VAL A 16 -21.16 11.21 -5.40
CA VAL A 16 -21.23 12.55 -6.01
C VAL A 16 -21.46 13.69 -5.02
N SER A 17 -21.72 13.38 -3.74
CA SER A 17 -22.07 14.38 -2.70
C SER A 17 -21.09 14.48 -1.54
N PRO A 18 -19.87 13.94 -1.58
CA PRO A 18 -18.99 13.98 -0.41
C PRO A 18 -18.55 15.41 -0.12
N ALA A 19 -18.73 15.81 1.14
CA ALA A 19 -18.23 17.10 1.61
C ALA A 19 -16.94 16.89 2.42
N VAL A 20 -15.81 17.13 1.78
CA VAL A 20 -14.55 17.33 2.50
C VAL A 20 -14.40 18.83 2.75
N PHE A 21 -14.16 19.21 3.99
CA PHE A 21 -13.91 20.63 4.30
C PHE A 21 -12.65 21.13 3.61
N ALA A 22 -12.71 22.31 2.98
CA ALA A 22 -11.56 22.90 2.30
C ALA A 22 -10.36 23.18 3.24
N ASN A 23 -10.61 23.27 4.54
CA ASN A 23 -9.59 23.42 5.60
C ASN A 23 -9.28 22.10 6.34
N ASP A 24 -9.66 20.96 5.79
CA ASP A 24 -9.22 19.64 6.30
C ASP A 24 -7.70 19.51 6.18
N HIS A 25 -7.04 19.10 7.26
CA HIS A 25 -5.58 18.98 7.27
C HIS A 25 -5.07 17.85 6.35
N GLY A 26 -5.86 16.82 6.13
CA GLY A 26 -5.54 15.79 5.13
C GLY A 26 -5.48 16.37 3.72
N PHE A 27 -6.38 17.32 3.40
CA PHE A 27 -6.39 18.02 2.13
C PHE A 27 -5.27 19.07 2.02
N LEU A 28 -5.09 19.91 3.04
CA LEU A 28 -4.13 21.02 2.99
C LEU A 28 -2.68 20.58 3.21
N LEU A 29 -2.46 19.59 4.08
CA LEU A 29 -1.12 19.25 4.60
C LEU A 29 -0.72 17.81 4.27
N GLY A 30 -1.65 16.98 3.78
CA GLY A 30 -1.42 15.54 3.71
C GLY A 30 -1.34 14.90 5.11
N ASP A 31 -1.91 15.54 6.14
CA ASP A 31 -1.95 15.05 7.51
C ASP A 31 -3.09 14.04 7.67
N GLY A 32 -2.77 12.78 7.51
CA GLY A 32 -3.71 11.69 7.58
C GLY A 32 -3.07 10.36 7.20
N VAL A 33 -3.85 9.32 7.37
CA VAL A 33 -3.46 7.95 7.01
C VAL A 33 -4.48 7.33 6.08
N PHE A 34 -4.05 6.35 5.31
CA PHE A 34 -4.97 5.53 4.55
C PHE A 34 -4.52 4.09 4.52
N ASP A 35 -5.45 3.22 4.26
CA ASP A 35 -5.13 1.85 3.89
C ASP A 35 -5.90 1.43 2.64
N THR A 36 -5.38 0.43 1.93
CA THR A 36 -5.99 -0.06 0.70
C THR A 36 -5.95 -1.57 0.68
N LEU A 37 -7.12 -2.19 0.60
CA LEU A 37 -7.30 -3.63 0.59
C LEU A 37 -8.18 -4.07 -0.58
N ALA A 38 -8.10 -5.35 -0.91
CA ALA A 38 -8.96 -5.97 -1.92
C ALA A 38 -10.16 -6.65 -1.27
N ILE A 39 -11.32 -6.53 -1.91
CA ILE A 39 -12.45 -7.43 -1.70
C ILE A 39 -12.40 -8.46 -2.82
N ARG A 40 -12.55 -9.75 -2.46
CA ARG A 40 -12.63 -10.88 -3.39
C ARG A 40 -13.74 -11.82 -2.92
N ASN A 41 -14.63 -12.20 -3.81
CA ASN A 41 -15.81 -13.03 -3.48
C ASN A 41 -16.62 -12.43 -2.31
N GLY A 42 -16.83 -11.11 -2.32
CA GLY A 42 -17.54 -10.39 -1.25
C GLY A 42 -16.79 -10.27 0.08
N THR A 43 -15.55 -10.76 0.18
CA THR A 43 -14.78 -10.81 1.43
C THR A 43 -13.54 -9.92 1.37
N PRO A 44 -13.33 -9.04 2.38
CA PRO A 44 -12.11 -8.26 2.51
C PRO A 44 -10.90 -9.15 2.83
N THR A 45 -9.82 -9.06 2.03
CA THR A 45 -8.63 -9.89 2.23
C THR A 45 -7.75 -9.30 3.34
N PHE A 46 -7.32 -10.12 4.30
CA PHE A 46 -6.41 -9.75 5.40
C PHE A 46 -6.87 -8.51 6.21
N LEU A 47 -8.18 -8.35 6.43
CA LEU A 47 -8.77 -7.15 7.04
C LEU A 47 -8.10 -6.77 8.37
N ASP A 48 -7.91 -7.73 9.29
CA ASP A 48 -7.32 -7.48 10.61
C ASP A 48 -5.91 -6.88 10.51
N ARG A 49 -5.10 -7.34 9.53
CA ARG A 49 -3.75 -6.81 9.31
C ARG A 49 -3.81 -5.37 8.77
N HIS A 50 -4.76 -5.09 7.87
CA HIS A 50 -4.99 -3.75 7.33
C HIS A 50 -5.44 -2.77 8.42
N LEU A 51 -6.39 -3.15 9.27
CA LEU A 51 -6.87 -2.33 10.37
C LEU A 51 -5.75 -2.08 11.40
N ARG A 52 -4.99 -3.11 11.77
CA ARG A 52 -3.82 -2.95 12.66
C ARG A 52 -2.80 -1.95 12.10
N ARG A 53 -2.46 -2.02 10.81
CA ARG A 53 -1.54 -1.06 10.18
C ARG A 53 -2.12 0.35 10.12
N LEU A 54 -3.40 0.48 9.79
CA LEU A 54 -4.11 1.76 9.78
C LEU A 54 -4.09 2.38 11.18
N ARG A 55 -4.39 1.58 12.22
CA ARG A 55 -4.36 2.01 13.62
C ARG A 55 -2.98 2.48 14.05
N ALA A 56 -1.93 1.72 13.72
CA ALA A 56 -0.56 2.13 14.01
C ALA A 56 -0.20 3.50 13.38
N GLY A 57 -0.73 3.78 12.18
CA GLY A 57 -0.57 5.09 11.55
C GLY A 57 -1.36 6.19 12.26
N VAL A 58 -2.62 5.93 12.64
CA VAL A 58 -3.48 6.84 13.42
C VAL A 58 -2.80 7.23 14.73
N ASP A 59 -2.30 6.24 15.47
CA ASP A 59 -1.63 6.45 16.76
C ASP A 59 -0.32 7.25 16.59
N ARG A 60 0.48 6.90 15.58
CA ARG A 60 1.75 7.59 15.28
C ARG A 60 1.53 9.05 14.89
N LEU A 61 0.45 9.36 14.15
CA LEU A 61 0.08 10.73 13.79
C LEU A 61 -0.79 11.42 14.85
N LEU A 62 -1.10 10.75 15.97
CA LEU A 62 -1.91 11.30 17.07
C LEU A 62 -3.28 11.80 16.59
N ILE A 63 -3.95 11.08 15.70
CA ILE A 63 -5.30 11.43 15.23
C ILE A 63 -6.31 10.89 16.25
N ALA A 64 -6.97 11.78 16.98
CA ALA A 64 -7.93 11.41 18.02
C ALA A 64 -9.34 11.20 17.47
N ASN A 65 -10.20 10.56 18.29
CA ASN A 65 -11.64 10.36 18.04
C ASN A 65 -11.97 9.63 16.74
N THR A 66 -11.08 8.76 16.28
CA THR A 66 -11.30 7.94 15.07
C THR A 66 -12.21 6.75 15.38
N PRO A 67 -12.97 6.23 14.39
CA PRO A 67 -13.76 5.02 14.58
C PRO A 67 -12.95 3.83 15.09
N THR A 68 -13.55 2.94 15.87
CA THR A 68 -12.96 1.69 16.33
C THR A 68 -12.80 0.71 15.16
N ASP A 69 -12.04 -0.36 15.38
CA ASP A 69 -11.85 -1.40 14.35
C ASP A 69 -13.17 -2.15 14.06
N GLU A 70 -14.05 -2.31 15.07
CA GLU A 70 -15.38 -2.89 14.93
C GLU A 70 -16.30 -1.96 14.11
N GLU A 71 -16.24 -0.65 14.34
CA GLU A 71 -17.02 0.34 13.56
C GLU A 71 -16.55 0.37 12.10
N LEU A 72 -15.23 0.36 11.85
CA LEU A 72 -14.68 0.30 10.49
C LEU A 72 -15.04 -1.01 9.78
N THR A 73 -15.01 -2.12 10.47
CA THR A 73 -15.41 -3.44 9.95
C THR A 73 -16.89 -3.42 9.58
N SER A 74 -17.77 -2.96 10.48
CA SER A 74 -19.21 -2.85 10.24
C SER A 74 -19.50 -1.93 9.03
N ALA A 75 -18.86 -0.77 8.97
CA ALA A 75 -18.98 0.18 7.87
C ALA A 75 -18.57 -0.44 6.52
N LEU A 76 -17.49 -1.21 6.51
CA LEU A 76 -17.01 -1.89 5.30
C LEU A 76 -18.04 -2.92 4.79
N PHE A 77 -18.59 -3.75 5.68
CA PHE A 77 -19.60 -4.73 5.29
C PHE A 77 -20.92 -4.08 4.84
N GLN A 78 -21.36 -2.99 5.49
CA GLN A 78 -22.50 -2.19 5.01
C GLN A 78 -22.25 -1.66 3.58
N LEU A 79 -21.03 -1.20 3.30
CA LEU A 79 -20.67 -0.69 1.98
C LEU A 79 -20.63 -1.81 0.92
N ILE A 80 -20.15 -3.00 1.29
CA ILE A 80 -20.14 -4.19 0.42
C ILE A 80 -21.59 -4.56 0.05
N GLU A 81 -22.48 -4.61 1.03
CA GLU A 81 -23.88 -4.94 0.83
C GLU A 81 -24.60 -3.89 -0.03
N ALA A 82 -24.49 -2.60 0.34
CA ALA A 82 -25.15 -1.49 -0.36
C ALA A 82 -24.77 -1.40 -1.84
N ASN A 83 -23.50 -1.68 -2.18
CA ASN A 83 -23.00 -1.65 -3.55
C ASN A 83 -22.98 -3.02 -4.24
N SER A 84 -23.45 -4.09 -3.57
CA SER A 84 -23.42 -5.47 -4.10
C SER A 84 -22.03 -5.88 -4.61
N ILE A 85 -20.99 -5.64 -3.81
CA ILE A 85 -19.61 -5.80 -4.22
C ILE A 85 -19.18 -7.27 -4.13
N ASP A 86 -18.79 -7.86 -5.26
CA ASP A 86 -18.10 -9.15 -5.33
C ASP A 86 -16.58 -8.96 -5.32
N ALA A 87 -16.08 -8.03 -6.12
CA ALA A 87 -14.66 -7.69 -6.18
C ALA A 87 -14.46 -6.18 -6.30
N ALA A 88 -13.61 -5.61 -5.45
CA ALA A 88 -13.28 -4.19 -5.45
C ALA A 88 -11.95 -3.90 -4.79
N ARG A 89 -11.39 -2.75 -5.11
CA ARG A 89 -10.38 -2.08 -4.30
C ARG A 89 -11.09 -1.17 -3.31
N VAL A 90 -10.80 -1.32 -2.02
CA VAL A 90 -11.28 -0.45 -0.95
C VAL A 90 -10.17 0.46 -0.49
N ARG A 91 -10.45 1.72 -0.27
CA ARG A 91 -9.58 2.66 0.42
C ARG A 91 -10.28 3.19 1.67
N ILE A 92 -9.66 3.00 2.82
CA ILE A 92 -10.03 3.65 4.08
C ILE A 92 -9.07 4.82 4.27
N THR A 93 -9.60 6.03 4.44
CA THR A 93 -8.80 7.24 4.67
C THR A 93 -9.27 7.90 5.96
N ILE A 94 -8.34 8.27 6.83
CA ILE A 94 -8.62 8.98 8.09
C ILE A 94 -7.73 10.21 8.13
N THR A 95 -8.33 11.39 8.33
CA THR A 95 -7.65 12.65 8.58
C THR A 95 -8.06 13.23 9.91
N PRO A 96 -7.30 14.15 10.52
CA PRO A 96 -7.73 14.83 11.74
C PRO A 96 -8.91 15.80 11.52
N GLY A 97 -9.38 15.98 10.28
CA GLY A 97 -10.40 16.93 9.94
C GLY A 97 -9.91 18.38 9.88
N PRO A 98 -10.83 19.36 9.93
CA PRO A 98 -10.50 20.77 9.89
C PRO A 98 -9.85 21.22 11.20
N GLY A 99 -8.91 22.15 11.13
CA GLY A 99 -8.29 22.75 12.30
C GLY A 99 -7.78 24.17 12.01
N PRO A 100 -7.57 25.00 13.06
CA PRO A 100 -7.14 26.37 12.89
C PRO A 100 -5.68 26.54 12.49
N SER A 101 -4.84 25.55 12.77
CA SER A 101 -3.41 25.59 12.44
C SER A 101 -2.83 24.17 12.40
N PRO A 102 -1.65 23.94 11.78
CA PRO A 102 -0.99 22.63 11.79
C PRO A 102 -0.71 22.09 13.18
N ARG A 103 -0.59 22.95 14.18
CA ARG A 103 -0.37 22.58 15.58
C ARG A 103 -1.68 22.19 16.27
N ASP A 104 -2.77 22.89 15.95
CA ASP A 104 -4.05 22.79 16.65
C ASP A 104 -5.04 22.12 15.70
N ARG A 105 -5.16 20.82 15.84
CA ARG A 105 -6.14 20.00 15.11
C ARG A 105 -7.53 20.20 15.69
N GLY A 106 -8.55 20.07 14.86
CA GLY A 106 -9.93 19.97 15.31
C GLY A 106 -10.19 18.65 16.07
N THR A 107 -11.41 18.52 16.55
CA THR A 107 -11.88 17.32 17.29
C THR A 107 -12.78 16.42 16.46
N GLN A 108 -12.98 16.73 15.19
CA GLN A 108 -13.87 16.04 14.27
C GLN A 108 -13.05 15.43 13.12
N PRO A 109 -12.48 14.24 13.29
CA PRO A 109 -11.74 13.58 12.23
C PRO A 109 -12.68 13.27 11.05
N LEU A 110 -12.12 13.23 9.87
CA LEU A 110 -12.80 12.74 8.68
C LEU A 110 -12.40 11.29 8.45
N THR A 111 -13.38 10.40 8.32
CA THR A 111 -13.17 9.01 7.92
C THR A 111 -13.98 8.71 6.67
N VAL A 112 -13.31 8.26 5.63
CA VAL A 112 -13.94 7.89 4.35
C VAL A 112 -13.56 6.45 4.00
N ILE A 113 -14.56 5.63 3.65
CA ILE A 113 -14.37 4.33 3.02
C ILE A 113 -14.97 4.41 1.62
N ALA A 114 -14.12 4.29 0.61
CA ALA A 114 -14.52 4.36 -0.79
C ALA A 114 -14.06 3.10 -1.55
N THR A 115 -14.82 2.72 -2.56
CA THR A 115 -14.51 1.58 -3.41
C THR A 115 -14.24 2.02 -4.85
N SER A 116 -13.49 1.22 -5.55
CA SER A 116 -13.22 1.37 -6.98
C SER A 116 -13.02 -0.01 -7.60
N PRO A 117 -13.08 -0.14 -8.93
CA PRO A 117 -12.80 -1.42 -9.59
C PRO A 117 -11.46 -2.01 -9.13
N LEU A 118 -11.44 -3.33 -8.94
CA LEU A 118 -10.22 -4.04 -8.60
C LEU A 118 -9.36 -4.19 -9.87
N ASP A 119 -8.17 -3.62 -9.85
CA ASP A 119 -7.22 -3.72 -10.94
C ASP A 119 -6.76 -5.18 -11.10
N LYS A 120 -6.70 -5.66 -12.34
CA LYS A 120 -6.08 -6.95 -12.65
C LYS A 120 -4.57 -6.81 -12.54
N ALA A 121 -3.93 -7.75 -11.86
CA ALA A 121 -2.48 -7.82 -11.85
C ALA A 121 -1.96 -8.06 -13.28
N ALA A 122 -0.93 -7.29 -13.67
CA ALA A 122 -0.20 -7.58 -14.89
C ALA A 122 0.55 -8.92 -14.75
N PRO A 123 0.80 -9.65 -15.84
CA PRO A 123 1.57 -10.90 -15.79
C PRO A 123 3.01 -10.68 -15.30
N SER A 124 3.58 -9.53 -15.58
CA SER A 124 4.86 -9.06 -15.07
C SER A 124 4.96 -7.54 -15.22
N VAL A 125 5.93 -6.93 -14.55
CA VAL A 125 6.17 -5.49 -14.57
C VAL A 125 7.63 -5.16 -14.86
N SER A 126 7.85 -3.93 -15.35
CA SER A 126 9.16 -3.31 -15.54
C SER A 126 9.43 -2.28 -14.44
N LEU A 127 10.65 -2.20 -13.94
CA LEU A 127 11.08 -1.26 -12.93
C LEU A 127 12.25 -0.40 -13.44
N CYS A 128 12.29 0.87 -13.01
CA CYS A 128 13.50 1.68 -13.15
C CYS A 128 14.08 2.02 -11.78
N THR A 129 15.38 2.24 -11.72
CA THR A 129 16.02 2.85 -10.57
C THR A 129 15.92 4.38 -10.68
N VAL A 130 15.79 5.06 -9.54
CA VAL A 130 15.67 6.52 -9.49
C VAL A 130 16.65 7.12 -8.48
N GLN A 131 16.97 8.40 -8.66
CA GLN A 131 17.90 9.12 -7.77
C GLN A 131 17.24 9.61 -6.47
N TRP A 132 15.90 9.65 -6.41
CA TRP A 132 15.19 10.07 -5.21
C TRP A 132 15.21 8.95 -4.17
N THR A 133 15.31 9.34 -2.90
CA THR A 133 15.47 8.39 -1.80
C THR A 133 14.23 8.34 -0.92
N ARG A 134 13.98 7.17 -0.33
CA ARG A 134 13.08 7.04 0.80
C ARG A 134 13.81 7.57 2.04
N ASN A 135 13.30 8.61 2.67
CA ASN A 135 13.88 9.10 3.90
C ASN A 135 13.48 8.22 5.08
N GLU A 136 14.35 7.28 5.45
CA GLU A 136 14.15 6.33 6.57
C GLU A 136 14.08 7.02 7.95
N ARG A 137 14.53 8.29 8.02
CA ARG A 137 14.49 9.12 9.23
C ARG A 137 13.30 10.07 9.26
N SER A 138 12.44 10.01 8.26
CA SER A 138 11.22 10.81 8.23
C SER A 138 10.29 10.41 9.39
N PRO A 139 9.59 11.37 10.03
CA PRO A 139 8.52 11.03 10.98
C PRO A 139 7.40 10.20 10.33
N LEU A 140 7.30 10.20 9.00
CA LEU A 140 6.34 9.43 8.22
C LEU A 140 6.90 8.10 7.69
N ALA A 141 8.16 7.74 7.96
CA ALA A 141 8.74 6.48 7.51
C ALA A 141 7.94 5.28 8.06
N GLY A 142 7.61 4.34 7.18
CA GLY A 142 6.78 3.18 7.51
C GLY A 142 5.29 3.46 7.71
N ILE A 143 4.84 4.71 7.57
CA ILE A 143 3.42 5.09 7.66
C ILE A 143 2.79 5.18 6.27
N LYS A 144 1.60 4.62 6.11
CA LYS A 144 0.77 4.80 4.91
C LYS A 144 0.00 6.13 5.01
N SER A 145 0.74 7.23 4.89
CA SER A 145 0.26 8.60 5.08
C SER A 145 -0.40 9.15 3.81
N THR A 146 -1.34 10.09 3.97
CA THR A 146 -1.94 10.85 2.86
C THR A 146 -0.95 11.82 2.19
N SER A 147 0.21 12.08 2.78
CA SER A 147 1.35 12.78 2.15
C SER A 147 1.97 11.94 1.01
N TRP A 148 1.17 11.63 -0.02
CA TRP A 148 1.50 10.69 -1.09
C TRP A 148 2.05 11.34 -2.36
N GLY A 149 2.26 12.65 -2.35
CA GLY A 149 2.67 13.43 -3.54
C GLY A 149 4.00 12.98 -4.13
N GLU A 150 4.97 12.63 -3.28
CA GLU A 150 6.28 12.12 -3.70
C GLU A 150 6.14 10.80 -4.48
N ASN A 151 5.47 9.80 -3.89
CA ASN A 151 5.22 8.51 -4.55
C ASN A 151 4.48 8.69 -5.89
N ALA A 152 3.46 9.53 -5.93
CA ALA A 152 2.71 9.80 -7.16
C ALA A 152 3.58 10.47 -8.24
N SER A 153 4.50 11.36 -7.85
CA SER A 153 5.42 12.01 -8.77
C SER A 153 6.43 11.03 -9.35
N ILE A 154 7.02 10.18 -8.51
CA ILE A 154 7.98 9.16 -8.95
C ILE A 154 7.29 8.11 -9.84
N LEU A 155 6.07 7.70 -9.51
CA LEU A 155 5.31 6.76 -10.35
C LEU A 155 5.02 7.35 -11.74
N ARG A 156 4.63 8.63 -11.81
CA ARG A 156 4.46 9.32 -13.11
C ARG A 156 5.76 9.43 -13.89
N TYR A 157 6.88 9.68 -13.21
CA TYR A 157 8.19 9.68 -13.86
C TYR A 157 8.51 8.30 -14.46
N ALA A 158 8.33 7.21 -13.70
CA ALA A 158 8.52 5.86 -14.21
C ALA A 158 7.65 5.61 -15.46
N ALA A 159 6.36 5.91 -15.39
CA ALA A 159 5.43 5.74 -16.52
C ALA A 159 5.84 6.57 -17.76
N THR A 160 6.31 7.81 -17.58
CA THR A 160 6.77 8.67 -18.67
C THR A 160 8.02 8.11 -19.35
N ASN A 161 8.82 7.32 -18.61
CA ASN A 161 10.02 6.67 -19.14
C ASN A 161 9.78 5.20 -19.57
N GLY A 162 8.53 4.76 -19.65
CA GLY A 162 8.16 3.43 -20.15
C GLY A 162 8.28 2.29 -19.12
N PHE A 163 8.31 2.61 -17.83
CA PHE A 163 8.37 1.65 -16.75
C PHE A 163 7.08 1.65 -15.92
N ASP A 164 6.73 0.50 -15.35
CA ASP A 164 5.52 0.33 -14.55
C ASP A 164 5.68 0.87 -13.12
N ASN A 165 6.90 0.86 -12.57
CA ASN A 165 7.18 1.33 -11.21
C ASN A 165 8.66 1.73 -11.07
N ALA A 166 9.05 2.31 -9.93
CA ALA A 166 10.41 2.70 -9.65
C ALA A 166 10.89 2.13 -8.32
N ILE A 167 12.16 1.71 -8.28
CA ILE A 167 12.87 1.26 -7.09
C ILE A 167 13.48 2.49 -6.40
N LEU A 168 13.23 2.61 -5.09
CA LEU A 168 13.85 3.62 -4.25
C LEU A 168 14.90 2.97 -3.33
N CYS A 169 15.98 3.74 -3.11
CA CYS A 169 16.93 3.48 -2.04
C CYS A 169 16.64 4.38 -0.84
N ASP A 170 17.14 4.03 0.33
CA ASP A 170 17.19 4.93 1.48
C ASP A 170 18.35 5.94 1.36
N ASN A 171 18.49 6.85 2.31
CA ASN A 171 19.57 7.84 2.31
C ASN A 171 20.97 7.23 2.51
N SER A 172 21.05 5.98 2.96
CA SER A 172 22.31 5.23 3.08
C SER A 172 22.67 4.49 1.80
N GLY A 173 21.81 4.56 0.77
CA GLY A 173 21.98 3.88 -0.52
C GLY A 173 21.53 2.42 -0.55
N ARG A 174 20.88 1.91 0.52
CA ARG A 174 20.30 0.56 0.53
C ARG A 174 18.98 0.55 -0.24
N LEU A 175 18.66 -0.56 -0.88
CA LEU A 175 17.33 -0.78 -1.46
C LEU A 175 16.27 -0.66 -0.35
N SER A 176 15.14 -0.03 -0.66
CA SER A 176 14.02 0.15 0.25
C SER A 176 12.76 -0.54 -0.29
N GLU A 177 12.08 0.07 -1.21
CA GLU A 177 10.83 -0.43 -1.79
C GLU A 177 10.62 0.15 -3.20
N CYS A 178 9.54 -0.27 -3.87
CA CYS A 178 9.05 0.47 -5.02
C CYS A 178 8.03 1.55 -4.58
N THR A 179 7.66 2.47 -5.48
CA THR A 179 6.75 3.58 -5.14
C THR A 179 5.41 3.13 -4.55
N THR A 180 4.91 1.95 -4.93
CA THR A 180 3.59 1.43 -4.50
C THR A 180 3.63 -0.02 -4.04
N SER A 181 4.81 -0.63 -3.90
CA SER A 181 4.97 -2.07 -3.65
C SER A 181 6.24 -2.35 -2.87
N ASN A 182 6.26 -3.43 -2.09
CA ASN A 182 7.52 -3.96 -1.54
C ASN A 182 8.31 -4.70 -2.63
N LEU A 183 9.62 -4.72 -2.48
CA LEU A 183 10.59 -5.34 -3.40
C LEU A 183 11.15 -6.62 -2.81
N TYR A 184 11.37 -7.64 -3.67
CA TYR A 184 11.96 -8.91 -3.27
C TYR A 184 12.96 -9.37 -4.33
N LEU A 185 14.07 -9.93 -3.86
CA LEU A 185 15.12 -10.52 -4.68
C LEU A 185 15.24 -12.02 -4.35
N VAL A 186 15.45 -12.84 -5.35
CA VAL A 186 15.82 -14.25 -5.16
C VAL A 186 17.32 -14.37 -5.40
N ILE A 187 18.07 -14.62 -4.33
CA ILE A 187 19.53 -14.77 -4.34
C ILE A 187 19.85 -16.11 -3.68
N ASP A 188 20.65 -16.94 -4.34
CA ASP A 188 21.03 -18.28 -3.84
C ASP A 188 19.81 -19.08 -3.33
N GLU A 189 18.76 -19.12 -4.14
CA GLU A 189 17.50 -19.83 -3.84
C GLU A 189 16.73 -19.28 -2.62
N ARG A 190 17.12 -18.16 -2.05
CA ARG A 190 16.45 -17.52 -0.92
C ARG A 190 15.71 -16.27 -1.38
N ILE A 191 14.52 -16.07 -0.87
CA ILE A 191 13.78 -14.82 -1.08
C ILE A 191 14.14 -13.86 0.04
N VAL A 192 14.67 -12.71 -0.34
CA VAL A 192 15.04 -11.63 0.59
C VAL A 192 14.30 -10.34 0.23
N THR A 193 14.01 -9.52 1.23
CA THR A 193 13.34 -8.22 1.07
C THR A 193 14.08 -7.19 1.93
N PRO A 194 14.11 -5.91 1.53
CA PRO A 194 14.68 -4.86 2.36
C PRO A 194 14.09 -4.84 3.77
N SER A 195 14.95 -4.59 4.77
CA SER A 195 14.54 -4.44 6.16
C SER A 195 13.67 -3.19 6.35
N LEU A 196 12.84 -3.17 7.40
CA LEU A 196 12.02 -1.98 7.72
C LEU A 196 12.88 -0.77 8.07
N ASP A 197 14.13 -0.97 8.46
CA ASP A 197 15.10 0.11 8.75
C ASP A 197 15.44 0.94 7.50
N SER A 198 15.14 0.45 6.30
CA SER A 198 15.22 1.21 5.04
C SER A 198 14.10 2.24 4.88
N GLY A 199 13.15 2.32 5.83
CA GLY A 199 11.99 3.21 5.78
C GLY A 199 10.86 2.72 4.87
N CYS A 200 10.95 1.51 4.34
CA CYS A 200 9.90 0.92 3.50
C CYS A 200 8.60 0.70 4.30
N LEU A 201 7.48 0.68 3.59
CA LEU A 201 6.19 0.38 4.20
C LEU A 201 6.15 -1.08 4.68
N PRO A 202 5.68 -1.36 5.92
CA PRO A 202 5.35 -2.72 6.35
C PRO A 202 4.12 -3.23 5.58
N GLY A 203 4.36 -3.80 4.39
CA GLY A 203 3.31 -4.27 3.49
C GLY A 203 2.61 -5.51 4.02
N ILE A 204 1.29 -5.63 3.82
CA ILE A 204 0.52 -6.78 4.32
C ILE A 204 0.98 -8.09 3.66
N ILE A 205 1.19 -8.08 2.34
CA ILE A 205 1.70 -9.26 1.64
C ILE A 205 3.13 -9.61 2.12
N ARG A 206 3.95 -8.58 2.38
CA ARG A 206 5.29 -8.75 2.95
C ARG A 206 5.23 -9.42 4.33
N GLU A 207 4.37 -8.92 5.22
CA GLU A 207 4.16 -9.49 6.55
C GLU A 207 3.72 -10.96 6.46
N VAL A 208 2.75 -11.28 5.60
CA VAL A 208 2.28 -12.66 5.40
C VAL A 208 3.42 -13.57 4.93
N LEU A 209 4.21 -13.15 3.95
CA LEU A 209 5.32 -13.97 3.44
C LEU A 209 6.44 -14.19 4.49
N ILE A 210 6.67 -13.22 5.38
CA ILE A 210 7.62 -13.35 6.49
C ILE A 210 7.07 -14.30 7.56
N ASP A 211 5.81 -14.15 7.96
CA ASP A 211 5.16 -15.01 8.96
C ASP A 211 5.13 -16.48 8.51
N GLU A 212 4.93 -16.73 7.22
CA GLU A 212 5.03 -18.06 6.60
C GLU A 212 6.48 -18.55 6.44
N GLN A 213 7.47 -17.81 6.94
CA GLN A 213 8.91 -18.10 6.84
C GLN A 213 9.41 -18.29 5.40
N PHE A 214 8.73 -17.62 4.46
CA PHE A 214 9.00 -17.72 3.04
C PHE A 214 10.00 -16.66 2.57
N VAL A 215 10.09 -15.54 3.29
CA VAL A 215 10.92 -14.39 3.01
C VAL A 215 11.69 -13.99 4.27
N SER A 216 12.94 -13.58 4.11
CA SER A 216 13.75 -13.00 5.18
C SER A 216 14.10 -11.53 4.88
N GLU A 217 14.18 -10.72 5.93
CA GLU A 217 14.65 -9.34 5.83
C GLU A 217 16.17 -9.30 5.73
N GLN A 218 16.68 -8.42 4.88
CA GLN A 218 18.11 -8.20 4.71
C GLN A 218 18.37 -6.76 4.29
N ASP A 219 19.51 -6.19 4.70
CA ASP A 219 20.01 -4.96 4.11
C ASP A 219 20.56 -5.28 2.71
N LEU A 220 19.92 -4.70 1.70
CA LEU A 220 20.21 -4.96 0.29
C LEU A 220 20.76 -3.70 -0.36
N MET A 221 21.75 -3.88 -1.23
CA MET A 221 22.36 -2.80 -2.01
C MET A 221 21.89 -2.88 -3.48
N PRO A 222 21.94 -1.78 -4.25
CA PRO A 222 21.67 -1.84 -5.69
C PRO A 222 22.51 -2.86 -6.45
N SER A 223 23.73 -3.16 -5.99
CA SER A 223 24.58 -4.21 -6.55
C SER A 223 23.95 -5.60 -6.45
N ASP A 224 23.10 -5.86 -5.45
CA ASP A 224 22.47 -7.16 -5.24
C ASP A 224 21.39 -7.47 -6.30
N LEU A 225 20.87 -6.43 -6.97
CA LEU A 225 20.03 -6.63 -8.15
C LEU A 225 20.76 -7.47 -9.21
N ALA A 226 22.07 -7.33 -9.31
CA ALA A 226 22.88 -8.11 -10.25
C ALA A 226 23.04 -9.58 -9.87
N LEU A 227 22.88 -9.93 -8.61
CA LEU A 227 22.98 -11.31 -8.08
C LEU A 227 21.63 -12.04 -8.12
N ALA A 228 20.52 -11.30 -8.23
CA ALA A 228 19.20 -11.90 -8.23
C ALA A 228 18.93 -12.70 -9.51
N THR A 229 18.39 -13.91 -9.33
CA THR A 229 17.89 -14.76 -10.42
C THR A 229 16.44 -14.43 -10.78
N GLU A 230 15.64 -14.05 -9.79
CA GLU A 230 14.27 -13.60 -9.92
C GLU A 230 14.09 -12.32 -9.10
N ILE A 231 13.25 -11.41 -9.57
CA ILE A 231 12.76 -10.25 -8.81
C ILE A 231 11.25 -10.25 -8.89
N PHE A 232 10.60 -9.91 -7.80
CA PHE A 232 9.16 -9.66 -7.78
C PHE A 232 8.82 -8.50 -6.83
N ILE A 233 7.64 -7.95 -7.01
CA ILE A 233 7.07 -6.94 -6.12
C ILE A 233 5.76 -7.44 -5.53
N SER A 234 5.30 -6.84 -4.44
CA SER A 234 3.99 -7.17 -3.89
C SER A 234 3.20 -5.97 -3.39
N SER A 235 1.89 -6.05 -3.54
CA SER A 235 0.92 -5.14 -2.94
C SER A 235 -0.36 -5.88 -2.57
N SER A 236 -1.18 -5.30 -1.69
CA SER A 236 -2.48 -5.91 -1.29
C SER A 236 -3.48 -5.99 -2.43
N ILE A 237 -3.32 -5.21 -3.49
CA ILE A 237 -4.25 -5.19 -4.63
C ILE A 237 -3.83 -6.21 -5.70
N THR A 238 -2.58 -6.22 -6.08
CA THR A 238 -2.06 -7.06 -7.16
C THR A 238 -1.50 -8.40 -6.68
N GLY A 239 -1.33 -8.56 -5.34
CA GLY A 239 -0.61 -9.71 -4.80
C GLY A 239 0.87 -9.66 -5.16
N VAL A 240 1.45 -10.80 -5.48
CA VAL A 240 2.84 -10.96 -5.95
C VAL A 240 2.87 -10.85 -7.47
N VAL A 241 3.73 -9.98 -8.00
CA VAL A 241 3.90 -9.75 -9.44
C VAL A 241 5.37 -9.89 -9.83
N PRO A 242 5.72 -10.79 -10.78
CA PRO A 242 7.08 -10.93 -11.28
C PRO A 242 7.59 -9.64 -11.94
N VAL A 243 8.89 -9.40 -11.87
CA VAL A 243 9.57 -8.31 -12.57
C VAL A 243 10.32 -8.90 -13.75
N HIS A 244 10.05 -8.42 -14.99
CA HIS A 244 10.73 -8.90 -16.17
C HIS A 244 11.96 -8.08 -16.52
N CYS A 245 12.07 -6.84 -16.06
CA CYS A 245 13.30 -6.05 -16.18
C CYS A 245 13.41 -4.99 -15.08
N VAL A 246 14.65 -4.65 -14.74
CA VAL A 246 15.03 -3.46 -13.97
C VAL A 246 16.02 -2.68 -14.84
N ASP A 247 15.68 -1.47 -15.17
CA ASP A 247 16.37 -0.66 -16.18
C ASP A 247 16.57 -1.47 -17.47
N GLU A 248 17.80 -1.72 -17.89
CA GLU A 248 18.14 -2.51 -19.10
C GLU A 248 18.31 -4.02 -18.81
N ARG A 249 18.25 -4.44 -17.55
CA ARG A 249 18.53 -5.82 -17.17
C ARG A 249 17.27 -6.67 -17.08
N SER A 250 17.23 -7.77 -17.82
CA SER A 250 16.11 -8.73 -17.82
C SER A 250 16.22 -9.77 -16.69
N TYR A 251 15.06 -10.22 -16.19
CA TYR A 251 14.92 -11.24 -15.15
C TYR A 251 13.89 -12.30 -15.53
N ALA A 252 13.99 -13.48 -14.91
CA ALA A 252 13.07 -14.57 -15.14
C ALA A 252 11.68 -14.27 -14.54
N THR A 253 10.62 -14.34 -15.35
CA THR A 253 9.23 -14.13 -14.91
C THR A 253 8.52 -15.42 -14.49
N HIS A 254 9.08 -16.57 -14.79
CA HIS A 254 8.54 -17.89 -14.46
C HIS A 254 9.45 -18.65 -13.49
N GLY A 255 10.12 -17.91 -12.60
CA GLY A 255 10.96 -18.49 -11.58
C GLY A 255 10.12 -19.24 -10.52
N HIS A 256 10.64 -20.36 -10.05
CA HIS A 256 9.90 -21.24 -9.13
C HIS A 256 9.70 -20.62 -7.74
N ARG A 257 10.59 -19.73 -7.30
CA ARG A 257 10.45 -19.02 -6.01
C ARG A 257 9.34 -17.99 -6.07
N THR A 258 9.27 -17.20 -7.14
CA THR A 258 8.17 -16.25 -7.37
C THR A 258 6.83 -16.99 -7.51
N ALA A 259 6.79 -18.10 -8.27
CA ALA A 259 5.59 -18.92 -8.42
C ALA A 259 5.10 -19.45 -7.06
N ALA A 260 6.00 -19.95 -6.23
CA ALA A 260 5.65 -20.44 -4.89
C ALA A 260 5.14 -19.30 -3.98
N ALA A 261 5.71 -18.09 -4.04
CA ALA A 261 5.19 -16.92 -3.32
C ALA A 261 3.77 -16.53 -3.77
N ILE A 262 3.50 -16.59 -5.08
CA ILE A 262 2.15 -16.39 -5.63
C ILE A 262 1.17 -17.41 -5.05
N ASP A 263 1.53 -18.69 -5.01
CA ASP A 263 0.65 -19.76 -4.52
C ASP A 263 0.37 -19.65 -3.02
N VAL A 264 1.37 -19.27 -2.21
CA VAL A 264 1.18 -18.98 -0.77
C VAL A 264 0.15 -17.88 -0.60
N ILE A 265 0.30 -16.75 -1.28
CA ILE A 265 -0.64 -15.63 -1.14
C ILE A 265 -2.03 -15.99 -1.65
N LYS A 266 -2.14 -16.67 -2.79
CA LYS A 266 -3.46 -17.13 -3.30
C LYS A 266 -4.19 -18.02 -2.30
N ARG A 267 -3.49 -18.98 -1.71
CA ARG A 267 -4.04 -19.90 -0.71
C ARG A 267 -4.58 -19.15 0.51
N LEU A 268 -3.81 -18.17 1.03
CA LEU A 268 -4.15 -17.44 2.25
C LEU A 268 -5.16 -16.31 2.03
N SER A 269 -5.25 -15.76 0.82
CA SER A 269 -6.23 -14.72 0.49
C SER A 269 -7.60 -15.26 0.09
N SER A 270 -7.73 -16.57 -0.09
CA SER A 270 -9.00 -17.24 -0.41
C SER A 270 -9.66 -17.88 0.83
N LEU A 271 -9.06 -17.72 2.00
CA LEU A 271 -9.61 -18.10 3.29
C LEU A 271 -10.32 -16.91 3.95
#